data_21bf40005f9ec5d139d099f21d7409c3
#
_entry.id   21bf40005f9ec5d139d099f21d7409c3
#
_cell.length_a   1.000
_cell.length_b   1.000
_cell.length_c   1.000
_cell.angle_alpha   90.00
_cell.angle_beta   90.00
_cell.angle_gamma   90.00
#
_symmetry.space_group_name_H-M   'P 1'
#
loop_
_entity.id
_entity.type
_entity.pdbx_description
1 polymer ?
#
loop_
_entity_poly.entity_id
_entity_poly.type
_entity_poly.pdbx_seq_one_letter_code
_entity_poly.pdbx_strand_id
1 'polypeptide(L)'
;MRNESNRNGKEFLSKKKNFIFDLDGTLIDSMWVWDNLLVDFLNRHNYETPPELLKEVAYMSLEQSSKRVCELFELPMSPKDVNREWTEMIYDGYAKEIKTKPGAAEYLENLKREGKTVALATANSKELT
;
A
#
# COMPACT_ATOMS: atom_id res chain seq x y z
N MET A 1 -8.26 9.44 -32.32
CA MET A 1 -8.57 10.22 -31.12
C MET A 1 -7.79 9.87 -29.85
N ARG A 2 -7.17 8.71 -29.75
CA ARG A 2 -6.35 8.34 -28.57
C ARG A 2 -4.91 8.90 -28.56
N ASN A 3 -4.48 9.63 -29.57
CA ASN A 3 -3.05 9.93 -29.77
C ASN A 3 -2.58 11.34 -29.36
N GLU A 4 -3.45 12.32 -29.24
CA GLU A 4 -3.03 13.71 -28.97
C GLU A 4 -2.83 13.98 -27.48
N SER A 5 -3.72 13.50 -26.63
CA SER A 5 -3.62 13.63 -25.17
C SER A 5 -2.37 12.92 -24.63
N ASN A 6 -2.00 11.78 -25.22
CA ASN A 6 -0.82 11.01 -24.82
C ASN A 6 0.50 11.61 -25.31
N ARG A 7 0.49 12.31 -26.46
CA ARG A 7 1.66 13.06 -26.98
C ARG A 7 1.98 14.26 -26.10
N ASN A 8 0.97 15.03 -25.72
CA ASN A 8 1.13 16.20 -24.86
C ASN A 8 1.65 15.83 -23.47
N GLY A 9 1.18 14.72 -22.88
CA GLY A 9 1.67 14.23 -21.60
C GLY A 9 3.14 13.77 -21.67
N LYS A 10 3.53 13.04 -22.70
CA LYS A 10 4.93 12.59 -22.89
C LYS A 10 5.86 13.77 -23.10
N GLU A 11 5.49 14.75 -23.92
CA GLU A 11 6.28 15.96 -24.14
C GLU A 11 6.44 16.79 -22.88
N PHE A 12 5.38 16.93 -22.09
CA PHE A 12 5.42 17.62 -20.81
C PHE A 12 6.39 16.94 -19.83
N LEU A 13 6.29 15.62 -19.68
CA LEU A 13 7.14 14.85 -18.77
C LEU A 13 8.60 14.82 -19.22
N SER A 14 8.88 14.83 -20.52
CA SER A 14 10.26 14.83 -21.05
C SER A 14 11.07 16.05 -20.61
N LYS A 15 10.40 17.18 -20.38
CA LYS A 15 11.01 18.43 -19.91
C LYS A 15 11.30 18.46 -18.40
N LYS A 16 10.73 17.52 -17.63
CA LYS A 16 10.97 17.45 -16.18
C LYS A 16 12.29 16.76 -15.87
N LYS A 17 12.96 17.21 -14.80
CA LYS A 17 14.24 16.66 -14.35
C LYS A 17 14.10 15.78 -13.13
N ASN A 18 13.12 16.07 -12.29
CA ASN A 18 12.90 15.42 -11.00
C ASN A 18 11.54 14.74 -10.98
N PHE A 19 11.50 13.51 -10.50
CA PHE A 19 10.31 12.69 -10.38
C PHE A 19 10.21 12.17 -8.96
N ILE A 20 9.05 12.33 -8.35
CA ILE A 20 8.73 11.75 -7.05
C ILE A 20 7.57 10.79 -7.25
N PHE A 21 7.76 9.55 -6.80
CA PHE A 21 6.75 8.50 -6.90
C PHE A 21 6.24 8.12 -5.52
N ASP A 22 4.95 7.87 -5.45
CA ASP A 22 4.36 7.08 -4.39
C ASP A 22 4.67 5.60 -4.63
N LEU A 23 4.65 4.79 -3.58
CA LEU A 23 4.98 3.37 -3.65
C LEU A 23 3.73 2.51 -3.82
N ASP A 24 2.91 2.47 -2.76
CA ASP A 24 1.79 1.54 -2.64
C ASP A 24 0.65 1.88 -3.61
N GLY A 25 0.28 0.92 -4.44
CA GLY A 25 -0.72 1.14 -5.48
C GLY A 25 -0.27 1.98 -6.67
N THR A 26 0.97 2.49 -6.65
CA THR A 26 1.56 3.30 -7.74
C THR A 26 2.65 2.53 -8.47
N LEU A 27 3.75 2.21 -7.80
CA LEU A 27 4.86 1.43 -8.38
C LEU A 27 4.70 -0.07 -8.13
N ILE A 28 4.11 -0.44 -7.03
CA ILE A 28 3.89 -1.82 -6.63
C ILE A 28 2.40 -2.11 -6.44
N ASP A 29 2.01 -3.35 -6.72
CA ASP A 29 0.65 -3.85 -6.53
C ASP A 29 0.49 -4.40 -5.11
N SER A 30 0.34 -3.48 -4.14
CA SER A 30 0.30 -3.78 -2.72
C SER A 30 -1.04 -3.53 -2.04
N MET A 31 -1.99 -2.87 -2.72
CA MET A 31 -3.25 -2.47 -2.09
C MET A 31 -4.06 -3.66 -1.57
N TRP A 32 -3.99 -4.82 -2.22
CA TRP A 32 -4.67 -6.04 -1.79
C TRP A 32 -4.22 -6.53 -0.41
N VAL A 33 -2.98 -6.25 -0.01
CA VAL A 33 -2.48 -6.60 1.34
C VAL A 33 -3.24 -5.81 2.40
N TRP A 34 -3.42 -4.51 2.15
CA TRP A 34 -4.14 -3.62 3.06
C TRP A 34 -5.64 -3.91 3.07
N ASP A 35 -6.23 -4.16 1.90
CA ASP A 35 -7.65 -4.45 1.75
C ASP A 35 -8.04 -5.76 2.45
N ASN A 36 -7.16 -6.75 2.44
CA ASN A 36 -7.41 -8.05 3.05
C ASN A 36 -6.95 -8.18 4.50
N LEU A 37 -6.10 -7.28 4.98
CA LEU A 37 -5.46 -7.39 6.31
C LEU A 37 -6.44 -7.67 7.44
N LEU A 38 -7.50 -6.87 7.54
CA LEU A 38 -8.50 -7.01 8.61
C LEU A 38 -9.31 -8.29 8.47
N VAL A 39 -9.72 -8.61 7.25
CA VAL A 39 -10.49 -9.82 6.96
C VAL A 39 -9.68 -11.07 7.30
N ASP A 40 -8.43 -11.13 6.87
CA ASP A 40 -7.54 -12.26 7.10
C ASP A 40 -7.20 -12.40 8.60
N PHE A 41 -6.97 -11.28 9.28
CA PHE A 41 -6.74 -11.28 10.73
C PHE A 41 -7.95 -11.81 11.49
N LEU A 42 -9.15 -11.29 11.24
CA LEU A 42 -10.37 -11.73 11.92
C LEU A 42 -10.67 -13.20 11.63
N ASN A 43 -10.50 -13.64 10.38
CA ASN A 43 -10.66 -15.05 10.02
C ASN A 43 -9.68 -15.98 10.77
N ARG A 44 -8.43 -15.56 10.97
CA ARG A 44 -7.45 -16.34 11.77
C ARG A 44 -7.89 -16.52 13.21
N HIS A 45 -8.61 -15.53 13.74
CA HIS A 45 -9.14 -15.56 15.11
C HIS A 45 -10.59 -16.07 15.19
N ASN A 46 -11.13 -16.65 14.11
CA ASN A 46 -12.48 -17.20 14.01
C ASN A 46 -13.61 -16.19 14.17
N TYR A 47 -13.39 -14.95 13.74
CA TYR A 47 -14.41 -13.91 13.67
C TYR A 47 -14.78 -13.62 12.22
N GLU A 48 -16.06 -13.32 11.99
CA GLU A 48 -16.52 -12.77 10.71
C GLU A 48 -16.32 -11.25 10.68
N THR A 49 -15.97 -10.73 9.52
CA THR A 49 -15.77 -9.28 9.33
C THR A 49 -17.06 -8.60 8.95
N PRO A 50 -17.64 -7.73 9.79
CA PRO A 50 -18.80 -6.95 9.41
C PRO A 50 -18.44 -5.97 8.27
N PRO A 51 -19.26 -5.86 7.21
CA PRO A 51 -18.98 -4.96 6.09
C PRO A 51 -18.86 -3.49 6.51
N GLU A 52 -19.58 -3.08 7.55
CA GLU A 52 -19.54 -1.72 8.11
C GLU A 52 -18.19 -1.40 8.73
N LEU A 53 -17.56 -2.40 9.35
CA LEU A 53 -16.25 -2.22 9.98
C LEU A 53 -15.17 -1.87 8.96
N LEU A 54 -15.19 -2.48 7.78
CA LEU A 54 -14.25 -2.17 6.70
C LEU A 54 -14.34 -0.70 6.28
N LYS A 55 -15.54 -0.16 6.22
CA LYS A 55 -15.76 1.27 5.90
C LYS A 55 -15.30 2.17 7.04
N GLU A 56 -15.53 1.77 8.28
CA GLU A 56 -15.14 2.51 9.47
C GLU A 56 -13.61 2.64 9.57
N VAL A 57 -12.89 1.52 9.43
CA VAL A 57 -11.42 1.50 9.58
C VAL A 57 -10.67 2.10 8.39
N ALA A 58 -11.30 2.24 7.23
CA ALA A 58 -10.67 2.77 6.02
C ALA A 58 -10.05 4.17 6.20
N TYR A 59 -10.51 4.93 7.18
CA TYR A 59 -10.05 6.28 7.49
C TYR A 59 -9.26 6.37 8.80
N MET A 60 -8.96 5.23 9.42
CA MET A 60 -8.25 5.15 10.69
C MET A 60 -6.78 4.78 10.48
N SER A 61 -5.91 5.24 11.40
CA SER A 61 -4.56 4.69 11.51
C SER A 61 -4.60 3.24 11.99
N LEU A 62 -3.50 2.48 11.80
CA LEU A 62 -3.40 1.11 12.32
C LEU A 62 -3.66 1.05 13.84
N GLU A 63 -3.15 2.04 14.58
CA GLU A 63 -3.37 2.13 16.03
C GLU A 63 -4.84 2.35 16.40
N GLN A 64 -5.53 3.22 15.69
CA GLN A 64 -6.96 3.45 15.91
C GLN A 64 -7.78 2.21 15.53
N SER A 65 -7.46 1.59 14.40
CA SER A 65 -8.13 0.38 13.93
C SER A 65 -7.94 -0.79 14.89
N SER A 66 -6.75 -1.01 15.44
CA SER A 66 -6.49 -2.08 16.39
C SER A 66 -7.25 -1.90 17.72
N LYS A 67 -7.34 -0.67 18.22
CA LYS A 67 -8.17 -0.37 19.40
C LYS A 67 -9.63 -0.67 19.13
N ARG A 68 -10.15 -0.21 17.98
CA ARG A 68 -11.53 -0.43 17.59
C ARG A 68 -11.88 -1.92 17.43
N VAL A 69 -11.00 -2.69 16.84
CA VAL A 69 -11.17 -4.14 16.66
C VAL A 69 -11.15 -4.86 18.00
N CYS A 70 -10.21 -4.53 18.89
CA CYS A 70 -10.17 -5.10 20.23
C CYS A 70 -11.46 -4.84 21.02
N GLU A 71 -11.98 -3.61 20.97
CA GLU A 71 -13.21 -3.22 21.65
C GLU A 71 -14.44 -3.94 21.08
N LEU A 72 -14.56 -3.98 19.75
CA LEU A 72 -15.74 -4.55 19.07
C LEU A 72 -15.86 -6.06 19.28
N PHE A 73 -14.74 -6.78 19.24
CA PHE A 73 -14.72 -8.24 19.36
C PHE A 73 -14.33 -8.74 20.75
N GLU A 74 -14.09 -7.83 21.70
CA GLU A 74 -13.61 -8.18 23.04
C GLU A 74 -12.42 -9.17 22.98
N LEU A 75 -11.45 -8.87 22.11
CA LEU A 75 -10.33 -9.77 21.85
C LEU A 75 -9.52 -10.03 23.11
N PRO A 76 -9.05 -11.28 23.33
CA PRO A 76 -8.18 -11.64 24.46
C PRO A 76 -6.72 -11.19 24.25
N MET A 77 -6.53 -10.05 23.60
CA MET A 77 -5.22 -9.49 23.27
C MET A 77 -5.28 -7.96 23.28
N SER A 78 -4.14 -7.33 23.50
CA SER A 78 -4.06 -5.88 23.51
C SER A 78 -4.03 -5.30 22.09
N PRO A 79 -4.42 -4.02 21.89
CA PRO A 79 -4.24 -3.34 20.60
C PRO A 79 -2.80 -3.37 20.09
N LYS A 80 -1.82 -3.39 21.00
CA LYS A 80 -0.41 -3.49 20.66
C LYS A 80 -0.05 -4.87 20.10
N ASP A 81 -0.65 -5.92 20.62
CA ASP A 81 -0.45 -7.29 20.10
C ASP A 81 -1.11 -7.45 18.71
N VAL A 82 -2.29 -6.88 18.53
CA VAL A 82 -2.96 -6.82 17.21
C VAL A 82 -2.07 -6.10 16.20
N ASN A 83 -1.54 -4.93 16.55
CA ASN A 83 -0.64 -4.18 15.65
C ASN A 83 0.62 -4.97 15.28
N ARG A 84 1.18 -5.72 16.22
CA ARG A 84 2.34 -6.59 15.97
C ARG A 84 1.98 -7.69 14.97
N GLU A 85 0.87 -8.39 15.16
CA GLU A 85 0.41 -9.43 14.25
C GLU A 85 0.11 -8.85 12.85
N TRP A 86 -0.55 -7.70 12.79
CA TRP A 86 -0.80 -7.02 11.51
C TRP A 86 0.50 -6.64 10.79
N THR A 87 1.49 -6.14 11.52
CA THR A 87 2.80 -5.80 10.94
C THR A 87 3.49 -7.03 10.36
N GLU A 88 3.42 -8.17 11.05
CA GLU A 88 3.95 -9.44 10.55
C GLU A 88 3.20 -9.91 9.28
N MET A 89 1.88 -9.80 9.27
CA MET A 89 1.06 -10.15 8.09
C MET A 89 1.37 -9.27 6.89
N ILE A 90 1.52 -7.97 7.10
CA ILE A 90 1.90 -7.01 6.05
C ILE A 90 3.29 -7.35 5.53
N TYR A 91 4.26 -7.56 6.42
CA TYR A 91 5.61 -7.92 6.05
C TYR A 91 5.66 -9.20 5.21
N ASP A 92 4.93 -10.22 5.60
CA ASP A 92 4.83 -11.47 4.85
C ASP A 92 4.25 -11.26 3.44
N GLY A 93 3.22 -10.43 3.31
CA GLY A 93 2.65 -10.06 2.02
C GLY A 93 3.66 -9.36 1.13
N TYR A 94 4.36 -8.36 1.67
CA TYR A 94 5.38 -7.59 0.95
C TYR A 94 6.59 -8.45 0.54
N ALA A 95 7.05 -9.33 1.41
CA ALA A 95 8.22 -10.17 1.15
C ALA A 95 7.97 -11.28 0.12
N LYS A 96 6.74 -11.78 0.00
CA LYS A 96 6.46 -13.01 -0.75
C LYS A 96 5.68 -12.79 -2.04
N GLU A 97 4.80 -11.80 -2.10
CA GLU A 97 3.75 -11.77 -3.11
C GLU A 97 3.62 -10.45 -3.86
N ILE A 98 4.20 -9.36 -3.37
CA ILE A 98 4.09 -8.05 -4.02
C ILE A 98 4.97 -7.99 -5.25
N LYS A 99 4.36 -7.54 -6.34
CA LYS A 99 5.03 -7.33 -7.63
C LYS A 99 4.97 -5.86 -8.01
N THR A 100 5.94 -5.44 -8.82
CA THR A 100 5.86 -4.13 -9.48
C THR A 100 4.66 -4.10 -10.43
N LYS A 101 4.01 -2.96 -10.52
CA LYS A 101 2.97 -2.77 -11.54
C LYS A 101 3.56 -2.90 -12.95
N PRO A 102 2.77 -3.40 -13.92
CA PRO A 102 3.23 -3.51 -15.30
C PRO A 102 3.80 -2.19 -15.82
N GLY A 103 5.02 -2.22 -16.34
CA GLY A 103 5.71 -1.05 -16.88
C GLY A 103 6.41 -0.15 -15.85
N ALA A 104 6.20 -0.34 -14.55
CA ALA A 104 6.79 0.52 -13.51
C ALA A 104 8.32 0.42 -13.50
N ALA A 105 8.88 -0.77 -13.46
CA ALA A 105 10.32 -0.99 -13.47
C ALA A 105 10.97 -0.43 -14.74
N GLU A 106 10.41 -0.71 -15.91
CA GLU A 106 10.90 -0.20 -17.18
C GLU A 106 10.87 1.32 -17.24
N TYR A 107 9.80 1.94 -16.74
CA TYR A 107 9.68 3.39 -16.71
C TYR A 107 10.75 4.03 -15.82
N LEU A 108 11.00 3.49 -14.64
CA LEU A 108 12.04 3.96 -13.74
C LEU A 108 13.45 3.82 -14.34
N GLU A 109 13.73 2.70 -15.00
CA GLU A 109 14.99 2.48 -15.70
C GLU A 109 15.19 3.47 -16.85
N ASN A 110 14.15 3.79 -17.60
CA ASN A 110 14.19 4.78 -18.66
C ASN A 110 14.49 6.18 -18.12
N LEU A 111 13.82 6.60 -17.04
CA LEU A 111 14.10 7.87 -16.38
C LEU A 111 15.56 7.96 -15.91
N LYS A 112 16.07 6.89 -15.33
CA LYS A 112 17.47 6.81 -14.88
C LYS A 112 18.45 6.90 -16.06
N ARG A 113 18.17 6.22 -17.16
CA ARG A 113 18.96 6.28 -18.40
C ARG A 113 18.99 7.69 -19.01
N GLU A 114 17.89 8.44 -18.90
CA GLU A 114 17.77 9.83 -19.34
C GLU A 114 18.43 10.83 -18.38
N GLY A 115 19.07 10.38 -17.33
CA GLY A 115 19.74 11.23 -16.32
C GLY A 115 18.76 11.99 -15.43
N LYS A 116 17.53 11.51 -15.30
CA LYS A 116 16.51 12.12 -14.42
C LYS A 116 16.78 11.75 -12.95
N THR A 117 16.40 12.63 -12.06
CA THR A 117 16.40 12.35 -10.62
C THR A 117 15.08 11.70 -10.23
N VAL A 118 15.15 10.56 -9.54
CA VAL A 118 13.98 9.82 -9.06
C VAL A 118 14.04 9.71 -7.54
N ALA A 119 12.93 10.02 -6.89
CA ALA A 119 12.75 9.87 -5.45
C ALA A 119 11.46 9.13 -5.14
N LEU A 120 11.41 8.48 -4.00
CA LEU A 120 10.24 7.81 -3.46
C LEU A 120 9.67 8.62 -2.29
N ALA A 121 8.37 8.87 -2.29
CA ALA A 121 7.64 9.43 -1.17
C ALA A 121 6.53 8.44 -0.79
N THR A 122 6.62 7.87 0.40
CA THR A 122 5.67 6.88 0.89
C THR A 122 5.30 7.14 2.34
N ALA A 123 4.04 6.84 2.68
CA ALA A 123 3.57 6.82 4.06
C ALA A 123 3.88 5.50 4.78
N ASN A 124 4.47 4.53 4.06
CA ASN A 124 4.81 3.22 4.61
C ASN A 124 6.00 3.30 5.56
N SER A 125 6.17 2.28 6.40
CA SER A 125 7.31 2.20 7.31
C SER A 125 8.61 1.92 6.54
N LYS A 126 9.73 2.31 7.16
CA LYS A 126 11.06 2.10 6.57
C LYS A 126 11.38 0.60 6.39
N GLU A 127 10.84 -0.22 7.26
CA GLU A 127 11.04 -1.67 7.25
C GLU A 127 10.36 -2.36 6.06
N LEU A 128 9.32 -1.71 5.50
CA LEU A 128 8.54 -2.24 4.36
C LEU A 128 8.95 -1.63 3.01
N THR A 129 9.86 -0.69 2.99
CA THR A 129 10.37 -0.03 1.78
C THR A 129 11.76 -0.50 1.42
#